data_85cbf4ad2d5f4256ebe0ac3078a0ecf9
#
_entry.id   85cbf4ad2d5f4256ebe0ac3078a0ecf9
#
_cell.length_a   1.000
_cell.length_b   1.000
_cell.length_c   1.000
_cell.angle_alpha   90.00
_cell.angle_beta   90.00
_cell.angle_gamma   90.00
#
_symmetry.space_group_name_H-M   'P 1'
#
loop_
_entity.id
_entity.type
_entity.pdbx_description
1 polymer ?
#
loop_
_entity_poly.entity_id
_entity_poly.type
_entity_poly.pdbx_seq_one_letter_code
_entity_poly.pdbx_strand_id
1 'polypeptide(L)'
;MFTCASCTIAACETGDKEKMPKNCPMRDNEFFDHILEEYAKPENHDFFLTSTAIEALGYCQWPRLREVAEFAKRMGYTRLGIGFCMGLHKEAAMVERILRKQGFEVVSLCCKTGHIPKRDAGFTEENLSTPDHHVECTPFQKKLVGEPMCNPIAQAKLLNQSKTEFNICLGLCVGHDSLFYRYCEAPVTTLVAKDRVTGHNPVAAIYCADGYFSGRNSMNGEEK
;
A
#
# COMPACT_ATOMS: atom_id res chain seq x y z
N MET A 1 -10.04 24.60 -0.62
CA MET A 1 -9.07 23.51 -0.36
C MET A 1 -9.35 22.93 1.03
N PHE A 2 -9.42 21.60 1.16
CA PHE A 2 -9.61 20.93 2.45
C PHE A 2 -8.28 20.82 3.21
N THR A 3 -8.32 20.97 4.54
CA THR A 3 -7.15 20.95 5.45
C THR A 3 -7.39 20.05 6.66
N CYS A 4 -7.96 18.87 6.45
CA CYS A 4 -8.34 17.96 7.53
C CYS A 4 -7.16 17.53 8.40
N ALA A 5 -5.96 17.32 7.83
CA ALA A 5 -4.77 16.91 8.58
C ALA A 5 -4.29 17.95 9.61
N SER A 6 -4.58 19.23 9.40
CA SER A 6 -4.26 20.34 10.31
C SER A 6 -5.47 20.85 11.11
N CYS A 7 -6.60 20.17 11.03
CA CYS A 7 -7.82 20.57 11.73
C CYS A 7 -7.74 20.22 13.22
N THR A 8 -7.92 21.20 14.09
CA THR A 8 -7.92 21.03 15.55
C THR A 8 -9.32 20.90 16.15
N ILE A 9 -10.37 21.06 15.33
CA ILE A 9 -11.78 21.04 15.81
C ILE A 9 -12.34 19.64 15.81
N ALA A 10 -11.95 18.81 14.85
CA ALA A 10 -12.41 17.42 14.70
C ALA A 10 -13.94 17.25 14.77
N ALA A 11 -14.70 18.17 14.17
CA ALA A 11 -16.17 18.12 14.14
C ALA A 11 -16.69 16.80 13.49
N CYS A 12 -15.90 16.17 12.62
CA CYS A 12 -16.21 14.87 12.04
C CYS A 12 -16.21 13.71 13.06
N GLU A 13 -15.48 13.85 14.16
CA GLU A 13 -15.44 12.87 15.26
C GLU A 13 -16.52 13.16 16.29
N THR A 14 -16.71 14.43 16.65
CA THR A 14 -17.65 14.84 17.71
C THR A 14 -19.09 14.98 17.24
N GLY A 15 -19.34 15.08 15.93
CA GLY A 15 -20.65 15.35 15.35
C GLY A 15 -21.13 16.79 15.50
N ASP A 16 -20.29 17.71 16.04
CA ASP A 16 -20.64 19.10 16.29
C ASP A 16 -20.61 19.93 14.98
N LYS A 17 -21.74 19.94 14.30
CA LYS A 17 -21.89 20.65 13.01
C LYS A 17 -21.76 22.17 13.12
N GLU A 18 -22.02 22.75 14.30
CA GLU A 18 -21.95 24.20 14.50
C GLU A 18 -20.51 24.70 14.49
N LYS A 19 -19.59 23.89 15.01
CA LYS A 19 -18.15 24.20 15.07
C LYS A 19 -17.38 23.90 13.77
N MET A 20 -18.03 23.35 12.75
CA MET A 20 -17.34 22.99 11.50
C MET A 20 -16.62 24.21 10.88
N PRO A 21 -15.32 24.11 10.54
CA PRO A 21 -14.61 25.12 9.78
C PRO A 21 -15.30 25.45 8.44
N LYS A 22 -15.08 26.67 7.93
CA LYS A 22 -15.69 27.08 6.66
C LYS A 22 -15.32 26.18 5.47
N ASN A 23 -14.11 25.61 5.50
CA ASN A 23 -13.61 24.68 4.49
C ASN A 23 -13.78 23.19 4.87
N CYS A 24 -14.63 22.88 5.83
CA CYS A 24 -14.89 21.49 6.21
C CYS A 24 -15.70 20.78 5.11
N PRO A 25 -15.26 19.60 4.63
CA PRO A 25 -16.01 18.84 3.62
C PRO A 25 -17.39 18.41 4.11
N MET A 26 -17.61 18.24 5.42
CA MET A 26 -18.90 17.83 6.00
C MET A 26 -20.03 18.86 5.78
N ARG A 27 -19.74 20.04 5.21
CA ARG A 27 -20.77 21.04 4.87
C ARG A 27 -21.56 20.67 3.63
N ASP A 28 -21.07 19.77 2.82
CA ASP A 28 -21.72 19.26 1.61
C ASP A 28 -22.57 18.02 1.95
N ASN A 29 -23.79 18.27 2.40
CA ASN A 29 -24.69 17.16 2.78
C ASN A 29 -25.08 16.32 1.55
N GLU A 30 -25.33 16.96 0.40
CA GLU A 30 -25.72 16.25 -0.83
C GLU A 30 -24.65 15.26 -1.27
N PHE A 31 -23.38 15.67 -1.20
CA PHE A 31 -22.26 14.78 -1.47
C PHE A 31 -22.27 13.53 -0.55
N PHE A 32 -22.49 13.71 0.77
CA PHE A 32 -22.49 12.60 1.70
C PHE A 32 -23.71 11.70 1.58
N ASP A 33 -24.86 12.22 1.17
CA ASP A 33 -26.04 11.40 0.86
C ASP A 33 -25.74 10.47 -0.33
N HIS A 34 -25.13 10.97 -1.40
CA HIS A 34 -24.67 10.15 -2.52
C HIS A 34 -23.60 9.11 -2.12
N ILE A 35 -22.70 9.43 -1.19
CA ILE A 35 -21.72 8.46 -0.69
C ILE A 35 -22.39 7.31 0.07
N LEU A 36 -23.46 7.58 0.83
CA LEU A 36 -24.23 6.51 1.47
C LEU A 36 -24.90 5.58 0.46
N GLU A 37 -25.35 6.10 -0.67
CA GLU A 37 -25.88 5.29 -1.77
C GLU A 37 -24.80 4.35 -2.36
N GLU A 38 -23.54 4.82 -2.47
CA GLU A 38 -22.42 3.98 -2.90
C GLU A 38 -22.15 2.81 -1.93
N TYR A 39 -22.22 3.06 -0.61
CA TYR A 39 -22.08 2.00 0.40
C TYR A 39 -23.26 1.02 0.40
N ALA A 40 -24.43 1.41 -0.08
CA ALA A 40 -25.60 0.55 -0.17
C ALA A 40 -25.57 -0.39 -1.39
N LYS A 41 -24.66 -0.18 -2.35
CA LYS A 41 -24.51 -1.07 -3.50
C LYS A 41 -24.03 -2.46 -3.04
N PRO A 42 -24.56 -3.56 -3.63
CA PRO A 42 -24.23 -4.92 -3.20
C PRO A 42 -22.73 -5.21 -3.17
N GLU A 43 -21.98 -4.73 -4.15
CA GLU A 43 -20.54 -4.92 -4.26
C GLU A 43 -19.72 -4.22 -3.16
N ASN A 44 -20.29 -3.16 -2.55
CA ASN A 44 -19.63 -2.37 -1.51
C ASN A 44 -20.14 -2.72 -0.10
N HIS A 45 -21.43 -3.04 0.01
CA HIS A 45 -22.12 -3.18 1.29
C HIS A 45 -21.48 -4.24 2.18
N ASP A 46 -21.41 -5.48 1.71
CA ASP A 46 -20.88 -6.60 2.50
C ASP A 46 -19.37 -6.44 2.77
N PHE A 47 -18.64 -5.87 1.81
CA PHE A 47 -17.23 -5.55 1.98
C PHE A 47 -17.02 -4.52 3.10
N PHE A 48 -17.80 -3.45 3.11
CA PHE A 48 -17.75 -2.41 4.14
C PHE A 48 -18.13 -2.94 5.52
N LEU A 49 -19.26 -3.65 5.63
CA LEU A 49 -19.71 -4.22 6.89
C LEU A 49 -18.69 -5.20 7.46
N THR A 50 -18.11 -6.05 6.61
CA THR A 50 -17.06 -6.99 7.04
C THR A 50 -15.83 -6.25 7.51
N SER A 51 -15.37 -5.22 6.78
CA SER A 51 -14.22 -4.40 7.19
C SER A 51 -14.42 -3.78 8.56
N THR A 52 -15.57 -3.16 8.80
CA THR A 52 -15.93 -2.54 10.09
C THR A 52 -16.02 -3.57 11.22
N ALA A 53 -16.58 -4.75 10.94
CA ALA A 53 -16.65 -5.82 11.92
C ALA A 53 -15.25 -6.36 12.31
N ILE A 54 -14.33 -6.46 11.36
CA ILE A 54 -12.93 -6.88 11.63
C ILE A 54 -12.23 -5.85 12.51
N GLU A 55 -12.38 -4.55 12.21
CA GLU A 55 -11.85 -3.47 13.05
C GLU A 55 -12.36 -3.59 14.48
N ALA A 56 -13.67 -3.68 14.68
CA ALA A 56 -14.27 -3.73 15.99
C ALA A 56 -13.84 -4.96 16.81
N LEU A 57 -13.77 -6.14 16.18
CA LEU A 57 -13.41 -7.40 16.84
C LEU A 57 -11.91 -7.53 17.11
N GLY A 58 -11.09 -6.98 16.22
CA GLY A 58 -9.64 -7.07 16.30
C GLY A 58 -8.98 -5.92 17.02
N TYR A 59 -9.73 -4.89 17.42
CA TYR A 59 -9.19 -3.62 17.89
C TYR A 59 -8.17 -3.80 19.03
N CYS A 60 -6.94 -3.37 18.76
CA CYS A 60 -5.77 -3.50 19.64
C CYS A 60 -5.44 -4.95 20.10
N GLN A 61 -6.02 -5.98 19.48
CA GLN A 61 -5.80 -7.39 19.84
C GLN A 61 -5.25 -8.22 18.68
N TRP A 62 -5.63 -7.92 17.44
CA TRP A 62 -5.21 -8.71 16.29
C TRP A 62 -4.11 -7.99 15.51
N PRO A 63 -3.00 -8.67 15.22
CA PRO A 63 -2.05 -8.14 14.26
C PRO A 63 -2.67 -8.15 12.84
N ARG A 64 -2.23 -7.21 11.99
CA ARG A 64 -2.80 -7.00 10.65
C ARG A 64 -2.91 -8.28 9.80
N LEU A 65 -1.96 -9.21 9.88
CA LEU A 65 -2.06 -10.47 9.15
C LEU A 65 -3.26 -11.32 9.61
N ARG A 66 -3.60 -11.28 10.91
CA ARG A 66 -4.81 -11.94 11.43
C ARG A 66 -6.06 -11.25 10.93
N GLU A 67 -6.10 -9.93 10.94
CA GLU A 67 -7.23 -9.17 10.38
C GLU A 67 -7.47 -9.51 8.91
N VAL A 68 -6.39 -9.57 8.10
CA VAL A 68 -6.47 -9.98 6.68
C VAL A 68 -7.08 -11.38 6.53
N ALA A 69 -6.65 -12.33 7.33
CA ALA A 69 -7.16 -13.70 7.26
C ALA A 69 -8.63 -13.81 7.72
N GLU A 70 -8.99 -13.15 8.81
CA GLU A 70 -10.37 -13.16 9.32
C GLU A 70 -11.33 -12.40 8.37
N PHE A 71 -10.86 -11.31 7.75
CA PHE A 71 -11.59 -10.61 6.70
C PHE A 71 -11.86 -11.54 5.52
N ALA A 72 -10.82 -12.19 4.98
CA ALA A 72 -10.94 -13.09 3.85
C ALA A 72 -11.91 -14.26 4.14
N LYS A 73 -11.86 -14.84 5.34
CA LYS A 73 -12.80 -15.90 5.76
C LYS A 73 -14.24 -15.41 5.77
N ARG A 74 -14.49 -14.23 6.33
CA ARG A 74 -15.84 -13.65 6.42
C ARG A 74 -16.42 -13.27 5.07
N MET A 75 -15.57 -12.83 4.13
CA MET A 75 -15.95 -12.60 2.74
C MET A 75 -16.15 -13.90 1.93
N GLY A 76 -15.84 -15.07 2.50
CA GLY A 76 -15.92 -16.35 1.82
C GLY A 76 -14.80 -16.57 0.80
N TYR A 77 -13.72 -15.79 0.84
CA TYR A 77 -12.59 -15.95 -0.05
C TYR A 77 -11.81 -17.22 0.27
N THR A 78 -11.44 -17.94 -0.76
CA THR A 78 -10.73 -19.21 -0.66
C THR A 78 -9.32 -19.13 -1.24
N ARG A 79 -9.12 -18.27 -2.26
CA ARG A 79 -7.86 -18.13 -2.99
C ARG A 79 -7.30 -16.71 -2.86
N LEU A 80 -6.15 -16.61 -2.16
CA LEU A 80 -5.48 -15.32 -1.89
C LEU A 80 -4.23 -15.16 -2.75
N GLY A 81 -3.97 -13.92 -3.18
CA GLY A 81 -2.77 -13.53 -3.89
C GLY A 81 -1.76 -12.82 -2.99
N ILE A 82 -0.47 -13.03 -3.21
CA ILE A 82 0.61 -12.27 -2.58
C ILE A 82 1.53 -11.72 -3.67
N GLY A 83 1.54 -10.39 -3.84
CA GLY A 83 2.56 -9.69 -4.62
C GLY A 83 3.66 -9.17 -3.69
N PHE A 84 4.89 -9.71 -3.79
CA PHE A 84 5.94 -9.38 -2.85
C PHE A 84 7.24 -8.91 -3.51
N CYS A 85 8.02 -8.12 -2.77
CA CYS A 85 9.37 -7.74 -3.16
C CYS A 85 10.37 -8.86 -2.87
N MET A 86 11.31 -9.12 -3.79
CA MET A 86 12.38 -10.11 -3.59
C MET A 86 13.14 -9.92 -2.25
N GLY A 87 13.36 -8.68 -1.82
CA GLY A 87 14.01 -8.39 -0.54
C GLY A 87 13.20 -8.80 0.70
N LEU A 88 11.95 -9.25 0.53
CA LEU A 88 11.07 -9.77 1.59
C LEU A 88 10.60 -11.20 1.28
N HIS A 89 11.42 -11.97 0.58
CA HIS A 89 11.08 -13.34 0.20
C HIS A 89 10.84 -14.24 1.41
N LYS A 90 11.64 -14.08 2.48
CA LYS A 90 11.50 -14.87 3.72
C LYS A 90 10.17 -14.55 4.42
N GLU A 91 9.83 -13.29 4.52
CA GLU A 91 8.59 -12.80 5.11
C GLU A 91 7.38 -13.27 4.28
N ALA A 92 7.47 -13.18 2.95
CA ALA A 92 6.43 -13.68 2.06
C ALA A 92 6.19 -15.18 2.23
N ALA A 93 7.24 -15.99 2.34
CA ALA A 93 7.14 -17.44 2.60
C ALA A 93 6.48 -17.73 3.96
N MET A 94 6.76 -16.91 4.99
CA MET A 94 6.11 -17.05 6.29
C MET A 94 4.62 -16.70 6.20
N VAL A 95 4.25 -15.64 5.53
CA VAL A 95 2.85 -15.21 5.32
C VAL A 95 2.10 -16.29 4.55
N GLU A 96 2.64 -16.78 3.44
CA GLU A 96 2.04 -17.86 2.64
C GLU A 96 1.78 -19.10 3.51
N ARG A 97 2.78 -19.54 4.28
CA ARG A 97 2.64 -20.70 5.18
C ARG A 97 1.54 -20.51 6.23
N ILE A 98 1.43 -19.30 6.80
CA ILE A 98 0.42 -18.98 7.82
C ILE A 98 -0.98 -19.01 7.19
N LEU A 99 -1.16 -18.43 6.01
CA LEU A 99 -2.46 -18.39 5.33
C LEU A 99 -2.89 -19.79 4.86
N ARG A 100 -1.95 -20.61 4.32
CA ARG A 100 -2.23 -22.02 3.97
C ARG A 100 -2.66 -22.84 5.18
N LYS A 101 -2.03 -22.65 6.36
CA LYS A 101 -2.45 -23.30 7.60
C LYS A 101 -3.85 -22.92 8.06
N GLN A 102 -4.33 -21.76 7.63
CA GLN A 102 -5.68 -21.29 7.90
C GLN A 102 -6.73 -21.73 6.86
N GLY A 103 -6.31 -22.58 5.89
CA GLY A 103 -7.19 -23.19 4.91
C GLY A 103 -7.27 -22.47 3.57
N PHE A 104 -6.49 -21.41 3.34
CA PHE A 104 -6.49 -20.70 2.06
C PHE A 104 -5.61 -21.39 1.01
N GLU A 105 -6.05 -21.36 -0.23
CA GLU A 105 -5.18 -21.49 -1.38
C GLU A 105 -4.43 -20.18 -1.58
N VAL A 106 -3.10 -20.24 -1.74
CA VAL A 106 -2.28 -19.03 -1.87
C VAL A 106 -1.45 -19.09 -3.14
N VAL A 107 -1.54 -18.03 -3.94
CA VAL A 107 -0.70 -17.77 -5.11
C VAL A 107 0.26 -16.64 -4.77
N SER A 108 1.55 -16.87 -4.82
CA SER A 108 2.55 -15.86 -4.46
C SER A 108 3.48 -15.56 -5.63
N LEU A 109 3.73 -14.27 -5.89
CA LEU A 109 4.50 -13.79 -7.03
C LEU A 109 5.55 -12.75 -6.61
N CYS A 110 6.80 -13.06 -6.97
CA CYS A 110 7.93 -12.16 -6.74
C CYS A 110 7.95 -11.00 -7.74
N CYS A 111 8.40 -9.84 -7.30
CA CYS A 111 8.54 -8.67 -8.17
C CYS A 111 9.57 -8.83 -9.31
N LYS A 112 10.45 -9.84 -9.27
CA LYS A 112 11.42 -10.12 -10.34
C LYS A 112 10.94 -11.13 -11.39
N THR A 113 9.65 -11.52 -11.31
CA THR A 113 9.03 -12.43 -12.28
C THR A 113 9.18 -11.91 -13.71
N GLY A 114 9.64 -12.78 -14.61
CA GLY A 114 9.97 -12.49 -16.00
C GLY A 114 11.44 -12.19 -16.25
N HIS A 115 12.24 -11.84 -15.24
CA HIS A 115 13.67 -11.52 -15.35
C HIS A 115 14.00 -10.53 -16.48
N ILE A 116 13.17 -9.50 -16.66
CA ILE A 116 13.29 -8.52 -17.74
C ILE A 116 14.32 -7.46 -17.31
N PRO A 117 15.36 -7.20 -18.13
CA PRO A 117 16.30 -6.10 -17.85
C PRO A 117 15.59 -4.75 -17.80
N LYS A 118 15.98 -3.88 -16.89
CA LYS A 118 15.36 -2.53 -16.76
C LYS A 118 15.49 -1.71 -18.06
N ARG A 119 16.60 -1.86 -18.78
CA ARG A 119 16.84 -1.19 -20.07
C ARG A 119 15.79 -1.54 -21.14
N ASP A 120 15.26 -2.77 -21.11
CA ASP A 120 14.25 -3.21 -22.08
C ASP A 120 12.90 -2.52 -21.82
N ALA A 121 12.71 -1.99 -20.60
CA ALA A 121 11.59 -1.11 -20.22
C ALA A 121 11.94 0.39 -20.38
N GLY A 122 13.08 0.72 -21.00
CA GLY A 122 13.52 2.09 -21.26
C GLY A 122 14.26 2.78 -20.11
N PHE A 123 14.60 2.06 -19.01
CA PHE A 123 15.34 2.65 -17.90
C PHE A 123 16.85 2.71 -18.17
N THR A 124 17.41 3.90 -18.10
CA THR A 124 18.84 4.19 -18.35
C THR A 124 19.47 4.98 -17.18
N GLU A 125 20.76 5.27 -17.26
CA GLU A 125 21.43 6.15 -16.27
C GLU A 125 20.84 7.57 -16.26
N GLU A 126 20.30 8.05 -17.38
CA GLU A 126 19.66 9.36 -17.49
C GLU A 126 18.45 9.49 -16.56
N ASN A 127 17.73 8.39 -16.29
CA ASN A 127 16.62 8.37 -15.36
C ASN A 127 17.03 8.51 -13.89
N LEU A 128 18.32 8.46 -13.58
CA LEU A 128 18.86 8.69 -12.23
C LEU A 128 19.16 10.17 -11.97
N SER A 129 19.19 10.99 -13.03
CA SER A 129 19.39 12.43 -12.94
C SER A 129 18.06 13.13 -12.71
N THR A 130 18.04 14.14 -11.83
CA THR A 130 16.90 15.06 -11.71
C THR A 130 17.22 16.34 -12.47
N PRO A 131 16.21 17.11 -12.96
CA PRO A 131 16.43 18.35 -13.68
C PRO A 131 17.31 19.37 -12.92
N ASP A 132 17.25 19.34 -11.59
CA ASP A 132 17.95 20.28 -10.70
C ASP A 132 19.28 19.74 -10.15
N HIS A 133 19.58 18.44 -10.33
CA HIS A 133 20.78 17.81 -9.80
C HIS A 133 21.42 16.87 -10.80
N HIS A 134 22.54 17.31 -11.41
CA HIS A 134 23.48 16.43 -12.07
C HIS A 134 24.24 15.63 -11.00
N VAL A 135 23.62 14.57 -10.50
CA VAL A 135 24.28 13.66 -9.56
C VAL A 135 25.11 12.67 -10.37
N GLU A 136 26.43 12.67 -10.22
CA GLU A 136 27.24 11.55 -10.71
C GLU A 136 26.73 10.26 -10.05
N CYS A 137 26.25 9.35 -10.90
CA CYS A 137 25.77 8.06 -10.41
C CYS A 137 26.89 7.30 -9.71
N THR A 138 26.64 6.89 -8.49
CA THR A 138 27.57 6.00 -7.77
C THR A 138 27.69 4.65 -8.48
N PRO A 139 28.80 3.91 -8.29
CA PRO A 139 28.91 2.55 -8.85
C PRO A 139 27.77 1.63 -8.47
N PHE A 140 27.19 1.81 -7.30
CA PHE A 140 26.00 1.06 -6.85
C PHE A 140 24.75 1.41 -7.67
N GLN A 141 24.52 2.69 -7.97
CA GLN A 141 23.39 3.14 -8.79
C GLN A 141 23.51 2.64 -10.22
N LYS A 142 24.72 2.67 -10.83
CA LYS A 142 24.99 2.10 -12.15
C LYS A 142 24.72 0.59 -12.20
N LYS A 143 25.11 -0.14 -11.17
CA LYS A 143 24.78 -1.56 -11.02
C LYS A 143 23.26 -1.79 -11.01
N LEU A 144 22.49 -0.93 -10.34
CA LEU A 144 21.04 -1.04 -10.29
C LEU A 144 20.36 -0.91 -11.66
N VAL A 145 20.95 -0.14 -12.59
CA VAL A 145 20.44 -0.03 -13.98
C VAL A 145 20.52 -1.38 -14.72
N GLY A 146 21.60 -2.14 -14.48
CA GLY A 146 21.80 -3.47 -15.10
C GLY A 146 20.96 -4.60 -14.49
N GLU A 147 20.26 -4.37 -13.38
CA GLU A 147 19.47 -5.41 -12.73
C GLU A 147 18.13 -5.68 -13.44
N PRO A 148 17.56 -6.89 -13.27
CA PRO A 148 16.19 -7.15 -13.69
C PRO A 148 15.22 -6.15 -13.05
N MET A 149 14.26 -5.67 -13.82
CA MET A 149 13.23 -4.75 -13.32
C MET A 149 12.33 -5.40 -12.26
N CYS A 150 11.74 -4.58 -11.41
CA CYS A 150 10.54 -4.98 -10.69
C CYS A 150 9.34 -4.92 -11.66
N ASN A 151 8.52 -5.94 -11.67
CA ASN A 151 7.44 -6.11 -12.63
C ASN A 151 6.06 -6.26 -11.91
N PRO A 152 5.58 -5.18 -11.26
CA PRO A 152 4.32 -5.23 -10.53
C PRO A 152 3.10 -5.49 -11.42
N ILE A 153 3.17 -5.07 -12.69
CA ILE A 153 2.11 -5.33 -13.67
C ILE A 153 2.00 -6.82 -13.96
N ALA A 154 3.14 -7.52 -14.16
CA ALA A 154 3.12 -8.96 -14.36
C ALA A 154 2.62 -9.69 -13.11
N GLN A 155 3.04 -9.27 -11.90
CA GLN A 155 2.51 -9.83 -10.65
C GLN A 155 0.97 -9.74 -10.63
N ALA A 156 0.40 -8.56 -10.84
CA ALA A 156 -1.03 -8.34 -10.84
C ALA A 156 -1.75 -9.20 -11.91
N LYS A 157 -1.28 -9.17 -13.15
CA LYS A 157 -1.90 -9.94 -14.25
C LYS A 157 -1.85 -11.45 -14.04
N LEU A 158 -0.77 -11.98 -13.47
CA LEU A 158 -0.66 -13.41 -13.14
C LEU A 158 -1.58 -13.81 -11.98
N LEU A 159 -1.79 -12.92 -10.99
CA LEU A 159 -2.80 -13.14 -9.95
C LEU A 159 -4.23 -13.12 -10.53
N ASN A 160 -4.52 -12.20 -11.45
CA ASN A 160 -5.81 -12.16 -12.15
C ASN A 160 -6.05 -13.45 -12.95
N GLN A 161 -5.04 -13.95 -13.68
CA GLN A 161 -5.10 -15.24 -14.38
C GLN A 161 -5.33 -16.40 -13.43
N SER A 162 -4.76 -16.33 -12.23
CA SER A 162 -4.92 -17.34 -11.18
C SER A 162 -6.26 -17.22 -10.44
N LYS A 163 -7.10 -16.25 -10.79
CA LYS A 163 -8.42 -16.01 -10.18
C LYS A 163 -8.35 -15.83 -8.67
N THR A 164 -7.37 -15.07 -8.18
CA THR A 164 -7.32 -14.69 -6.78
C THR A 164 -8.46 -13.74 -6.44
N GLU A 165 -9.03 -13.89 -5.25
CA GLU A 165 -10.24 -13.17 -4.81
C GLU A 165 -9.89 -11.95 -3.94
N PHE A 166 -8.71 -11.99 -3.30
CA PHE A 166 -8.16 -10.91 -2.49
C PHE A 166 -6.63 -10.95 -2.55
N ASN A 167 -6.00 -9.81 -2.78
CA ASN A 167 -4.56 -9.71 -2.96
C ASN A 167 -3.87 -8.97 -1.82
N ILE A 168 -2.68 -9.41 -1.46
CA ILE A 168 -1.84 -8.85 -0.41
C ILE A 168 -0.59 -8.26 -1.04
N CYS A 169 -0.39 -6.95 -0.88
CA CYS A 169 0.84 -6.27 -1.24
C CYS A 169 1.84 -6.35 -0.08
N LEU A 170 2.99 -6.97 -0.32
CA LEU A 170 4.01 -7.19 0.69
C LEU A 170 5.33 -6.52 0.28
N GLY A 171 5.51 -5.29 0.73
CA GLY A 171 6.75 -4.53 0.61
C GLY A 171 7.17 -4.20 -0.81
N LEU A 172 6.26 -3.94 -1.73
CA LEU A 172 6.59 -3.34 -3.02
C LEU A 172 7.11 -1.91 -2.82
N CYS A 173 7.99 -1.45 -3.71
CA CYS A 173 8.52 -0.09 -3.64
C CYS A 173 7.44 0.92 -4.03
N VAL A 174 7.59 2.18 -3.54
CA VAL A 174 6.72 3.29 -3.91
C VAL A 174 6.58 3.42 -5.45
N GLY A 175 5.37 3.58 -5.93
CA GLY A 175 5.02 3.57 -7.35
C GLY A 175 4.85 2.16 -7.94
N HIS A 176 5.64 1.16 -7.53
CA HIS A 176 5.43 -0.23 -7.93
C HIS A 176 4.20 -0.83 -7.24
N ASP A 177 3.95 -0.50 -5.98
CA ASP A 177 2.72 -0.82 -5.28
C ASP A 177 1.49 -0.18 -5.95
N SER A 178 1.59 1.09 -6.36
CA SER A 178 0.52 1.78 -7.09
C SER A 178 0.20 1.10 -8.43
N LEU A 179 1.23 0.66 -9.17
CA LEU A 179 1.02 -0.12 -10.39
C LEU A 179 0.40 -1.49 -10.10
N PHE A 180 0.82 -2.16 -9.04
CA PHE A 180 0.23 -3.42 -8.61
C PHE A 180 -1.26 -3.27 -8.32
N TYR A 181 -1.66 -2.27 -7.53
CA TYR A 181 -3.07 -1.97 -7.23
C TYR A 181 -3.88 -1.69 -8.50
N ARG A 182 -3.32 -0.86 -9.38
CA ARG A 182 -4.00 -0.44 -10.61
C ARG A 182 -4.33 -1.58 -11.56
N TYR A 183 -3.50 -2.64 -11.58
CA TYR A 183 -3.64 -3.77 -12.51
C TYR A 183 -4.25 -5.02 -11.88
N CYS A 184 -4.43 -5.06 -10.56
CA CYS A 184 -5.21 -6.11 -9.90
C CYS A 184 -6.71 -5.93 -10.18
N GLU A 185 -7.39 -7.02 -10.53
CA GLU A 185 -8.85 -7.07 -10.63
C GLU A 185 -9.49 -7.30 -9.25
N ALA A 186 -8.91 -8.19 -8.45
CA ALA A 186 -9.35 -8.41 -7.08
C ALA A 186 -8.88 -7.26 -6.16
N PRO A 187 -9.64 -6.94 -5.10
CA PRO A 187 -9.23 -5.95 -4.11
C PRO A 187 -7.85 -6.24 -3.51
N VAL A 188 -7.11 -5.19 -3.18
CA VAL A 188 -5.74 -5.29 -2.66
C VAL A 188 -5.63 -4.63 -1.31
N THR A 189 -4.98 -5.31 -0.36
CA THR A 189 -4.57 -4.71 0.92
C THR A 189 -3.05 -4.69 1.06
N THR A 190 -2.50 -3.66 1.71
CA THR A 190 -1.07 -3.61 2.06
C THR A 190 -0.84 -4.28 3.41
N LEU A 191 -0.03 -5.33 3.43
CA LEU A 191 0.44 -5.93 4.68
C LEU A 191 1.72 -5.23 5.17
N VAL A 192 2.63 -4.92 4.26
CA VAL A 192 3.92 -4.27 4.57
C VAL A 192 4.18 -3.15 3.56
N ALA A 193 4.33 -1.91 4.03
CA ALA A 193 4.84 -0.80 3.23
C ALA A 193 6.38 -0.87 3.17
N LYS A 194 6.96 -0.67 1.95
CA LYS A 194 8.42 -0.72 1.79
C LYS A 194 9.10 0.51 2.36
N ASP A 195 9.93 0.30 3.37
CA ASP A 195 10.91 1.28 3.85
C ASP A 195 12.19 0.56 4.27
N ARG A 196 13.27 0.76 3.52
CA ARG A 196 14.55 0.09 3.77
C ARG A 196 15.34 0.71 4.93
N VAL A 197 15.01 1.95 5.28
CA VAL A 197 15.71 2.71 6.31
C VAL A 197 15.20 2.36 7.69
N THR A 198 13.87 2.23 7.83
CA THR A 198 13.20 2.03 9.13
C THR A 198 12.73 0.58 9.35
N GLY A 199 13.24 -0.37 8.55
CA GLY A 199 12.83 -1.78 8.67
C GLY A 199 11.35 -2.00 8.30
N HIS A 200 10.86 -1.26 7.30
CA HIS A 200 9.47 -1.30 6.83
C HIS A 200 8.45 -0.71 7.82
N ASN A 201 8.91 0.24 8.62
CA ASN A 201 8.07 1.06 9.50
C ASN A 201 8.17 2.55 9.13
N PRO A 202 7.49 3.01 8.05
CA PRO A 202 7.59 4.40 7.60
C PRO A 202 7.12 5.43 8.63
N VAL A 203 6.27 5.05 9.57
CA VAL A 203 5.82 5.93 10.66
C VAL A 203 6.99 6.36 11.56
N ALA A 204 7.97 5.48 11.77
CA ALA A 204 9.16 5.82 12.54
C ALA A 204 9.97 6.96 11.88
N ALA A 205 10.06 6.99 10.55
CA ALA A 205 10.69 8.08 9.82
C ALA A 205 9.92 9.41 10.00
N ILE A 206 8.58 9.36 9.95
CA ILE A 206 7.74 10.55 10.14
C ILE A 206 7.95 11.15 11.52
N TYR A 207 7.99 10.34 12.58
CA TYR A 207 8.23 10.83 13.94
C TYR A 207 9.65 11.41 14.16
N CYS A 208 10.60 11.02 13.33
CA CYS A 208 11.98 11.49 13.40
C CYS A 208 12.32 12.58 12.36
N ALA A 209 11.31 13.16 11.69
CA ALA A 209 11.49 14.09 10.58
C ALA A 209 12.30 15.33 10.99
N ASP A 210 11.97 15.93 12.14
CA ASP A 210 12.63 17.14 12.66
C ASP A 210 13.90 16.86 13.45
N GLY A 211 14.26 15.58 13.64
CA GLY A 211 15.44 15.14 14.39
C GLY A 211 16.44 14.40 13.49
N TYR A 212 16.47 13.07 13.56
CA TYR A 212 17.45 12.24 12.85
C TYR A 212 17.40 12.42 11.33
N PHE A 213 16.23 12.70 10.75
CA PHE A 213 16.02 12.91 9.32
C PHE A 213 15.92 14.40 8.91
N SER A 214 16.38 15.35 9.75
CA SER A 214 16.39 16.78 9.40
C SER A 214 17.59 17.21 8.54
N GLY A 215 18.62 16.38 8.40
CA GLY A 215 19.85 16.68 7.65
C GLY A 215 19.82 16.20 6.20
N ARG A 216 20.95 15.65 5.72
CA ARG A 216 21.16 15.18 4.33
C ARG A 216 20.10 14.20 3.80
N ASN A 217 19.43 13.46 4.69
CA ASN A 217 18.31 12.56 4.38
C ASN A 217 16.95 13.19 4.75
N SER A 218 16.89 14.52 4.77
CA SER A 218 15.69 15.26 5.18
C SER A 218 14.48 14.87 4.33
N MET A 219 13.36 14.63 5.02
CA MET A 219 12.05 14.48 4.38
C MET A 219 11.40 15.85 4.12
N ASN A 220 11.94 16.92 4.70
CA ASN A 220 11.41 18.30 4.56
C ASN A 220 11.92 19.01 3.29
N GLY A 221 12.66 18.31 2.43
CA GLY A 221 13.35 18.90 1.30
C GLY A 221 14.69 19.54 1.69
N GLU A 222 15.52 19.87 0.71
CA GLU A 222 16.75 20.63 0.96
C GLU A 222 16.35 22.08 1.27
N GLU A 223 16.77 22.59 2.42
CA GLU A 223 16.81 24.04 2.65
C GLU A 223 17.82 24.61 1.65
N LYS A 224 17.33 25.48 0.74
CA LYS A 224 18.15 26.20 -0.24
C LYS A 224 19.01 27.24 0.44
#